data_43db4c334495561ad96ae7a4d01f95cf
#
_entry.id   43db4c334495561ad96ae7a4d01f95cf
#
_cell.length_a   1.000
_cell.length_b   1.000
_cell.length_c   1.000
_cell.angle_alpha   90.00
_cell.angle_beta   90.00
_cell.angle_gamma   90.00
#
_symmetry.space_group_name_H-M   'P 1'
#
loop_
_entity.id
_entity.type
_entity.pdbx_description
1 polymer ?
#
loop_
_entity_poly.entity_id
_entity_poly.type
_entity_poly.pdbx_seq_one_letter_code
_entity_poly.pdbx_strand_id
1 'polypeptide(L)'
;IGTLAVWVRSKETGHRWRLEFRLRDTVSGPAPEVGLVVEPARVAVATDLLSAAFEGTDDVVTLGRRLEAGLDAGRDAWPLPAVRPLWDALWPFETKRVRSPDHEIRWLNLAGFLLRPGFGDPGDELRIGRLWRVLTTELQHPRAIQARAEWWNLWKRIAGGLSAVQQQH
;
A
#
# COMPACT_ATOMS: atom_id res chain seq x y z
N ILE A 1 31.39 -7.65 1.47
CA ILE A 1 30.30 -8.66 1.51
C ILE A 1 30.10 -8.99 2.98
N GLY A 2 29.00 -8.53 3.57
CA GLY A 2 28.65 -8.83 4.96
C GLY A 2 27.59 -9.93 5.03
N THR A 3 27.79 -10.92 5.91
CA THR A 3 26.77 -11.89 6.26
C THR A 3 26.32 -11.63 7.68
N LEU A 4 25.04 -11.41 7.91
CA LEU A 4 24.46 -11.34 9.24
C LEU A 4 24.05 -12.75 9.66
N ALA A 5 24.66 -13.30 10.71
CA ALA A 5 24.28 -14.56 11.30
C ALA A 5 23.45 -14.33 12.57
N VAL A 6 22.21 -14.80 12.57
CA VAL A 6 21.32 -14.75 13.73
C VAL A 6 21.14 -16.16 14.28
N TRP A 7 21.32 -16.32 15.59
CA TRP A 7 21.09 -17.58 16.27
C TRP A 7 19.77 -17.55 17.02
N VAL A 8 18.89 -18.49 16.70
CA VAL A 8 17.64 -18.70 17.43
C VAL A 8 17.79 -19.94 18.31
N ARG A 9 17.39 -19.85 19.56
CA ARG A 9 17.41 -20.96 20.51
C ARG A 9 16.00 -21.25 21.03
N SER A 10 15.58 -22.51 20.97
CA SER A 10 14.36 -22.96 21.66
C SER A 10 14.55 -22.89 23.17
N LYS A 11 13.60 -22.30 23.87
CA LYS A 11 13.58 -22.28 25.35
C LYS A 11 13.24 -23.66 25.95
N GLU A 12 12.51 -24.49 25.21
CA GLU A 12 12.01 -25.78 25.69
C GLU A 12 12.98 -26.93 25.38
N THR A 13 13.51 -26.97 24.16
CA THR A 13 14.31 -28.11 23.69
C THR A 13 15.81 -27.86 23.65
N GLY A 14 16.25 -26.61 23.86
CA GLY A 14 17.66 -26.22 23.78
C GLY A 14 18.26 -26.23 22.37
N HIS A 15 17.51 -26.62 21.35
CA HIS A 15 17.98 -26.61 19.96
C HIS A 15 18.34 -25.21 19.51
N ARG A 16 19.37 -25.11 18.69
CA ARG A 16 19.84 -23.86 18.10
C ARG A 16 19.76 -23.93 16.59
N TRP A 17 19.24 -22.88 15.96
CA TRP A 17 19.24 -22.70 14.53
C TRP A 17 20.04 -21.48 14.16
N ARG A 18 20.87 -21.58 13.13
CA ARG A 18 21.61 -20.48 12.55
C ARG A 18 20.87 -20.02 11.28
N LEU A 19 20.45 -18.75 11.27
CA LEU A 19 19.91 -18.07 10.11
C LEU A 19 20.98 -17.15 9.55
N GLU A 20 21.35 -17.35 8.29
CA GLU A 20 22.32 -16.50 7.60
C GLU A 20 21.60 -15.61 6.61
N PHE A 21 21.75 -14.31 6.78
CA PHE A 21 21.27 -13.30 5.85
C PHE A 21 22.47 -12.71 5.12
N ARG A 22 22.52 -12.81 3.80
CA ARG A 22 23.48 -12.10 2.99
C ARG A 22 23.05 -10.64 2.90
N LEU A 23 23.82 -9.75 3.50
CA LEU A 23 23.65 -8.33 3.31
C LEU A 23 24.12 -8.01 1.89
N ARG A 24 23.22 -7.54 1.03
CA ARG A 24 23.60 -7.05 -0.29
C ARG A 24 24.50 -5.83 -0.10
N ASP A 25 25.66 -5.87 -0.72
CA ASP A 25 26.44 -4.65 -0.94
C ASP A 25 25.63 -3.72 -1.83
N THR A 26 25.47 -2.49 -1.39
CA THR A 26 24.79 -1.43 -2.15
C THR A 26 25.61 -0.95 -3.38
N VAL A 27 26.73 -1.62 -3.68
CA VAL A 27 27.62 -1.27 -4.78
C VAL A 27 27.92 -2.53 -5.61
N SER A 28 27.21 -2.70 -6.71
CA SER A 28 27.31 -3.75 -7.73
C SER A 28 26.20 -4.83 -7.62
N GLY A 29 24.95 -4.40 -7.58
CA GLY A 29 23.88 -5.25 -8.05
C GLY A 29 23.85 -5.23 -9.59
N PRO A 30 23.32 -6.28 -10.28
CA PRO A 30 22.97 -6.17 -11.68
C PRO A 30 22.19 -4.87 -11.85
N ALA A 31 22.38 -4.21 -13.01
CA ALA A 31 21.63 -2.99 -13.35
C ALA A 31 20.17 -3.18 -12.90
N PRO A 32 19.55 -2.16 -12.30
CA PRO A 32 18.18 -2.31 -11.83
C PRO A 32 17.40 -2.95 -12.96
N GLU A 33 16.78 -4.12 -12.70
CA GLU A 33 15.82 -4.67 -13.64
C GLU A 33 14.99 -3.47 -14.05
N VAL A 34 14.88 -3.24 -15.37
CA VAL A 34 14.08 -2.14 -15.91
C VAL A 34 12.66 -2.43 -15.44
N GLY A 35 12.34 -1.97 -14.23
CA GLY A 35 11.03 -2.13 -13.65
C GLY A 35 10.04 -1.54 -14.65
N LEU A 36 8.86 -2.11 -14.73
CA LEU A 36 7.79 -1.63 -15.59
C LEU A 36 7.72 -0.10 -15.49
N VAL A 37 8.03 0.60 -16.57
CA VAL A 37 7.87 2.06 -16.66
C VAL A 37 6.46 2.31 -17.15
N VAL A 38 5.60 2.77 -16.24
CA VAL A 38 4.26 3.19 -16.62
C VAL A 38 4.34 4.61 -17.20
N GLU A 39 3.86 4.79 -18.41
CA GLU A 39 3.81 6.10 -19.05
C GLU A 39 2.99 7.10 -18.26
N PRO A 40 3.43 8.37 -18.10
CA PRO A 40 2.69 9.41 -17.38
C PRO A 40 1.26 9.60 -17.88
N ALA A 41 1.02 9.44 -19.18
CA ALA A 41 -0.32 9.51 -19.76
C ALA A 41 -1.25 8.43 -19.21
N ARG A 42 -0.76 7.21 -18.96
CA ARG A 42 -1.54 6.12 -18.35
C ARG A 42 -1.85 6.39 -16.89
N VAL A 43 -0.91 7.00 -16.17
CA VAL A 43 -1.14 7.43 -14.78
C VAL A 43 -2.22 8.51 -14.73
N ALA A 44 -2.25 9.45 -15.68
CA ALA A 44 -3.31 10.46 -15.78
C ALA A 44 -4.68 9.81 -16.03
N VAL A 45 -4.78 8.88 -16.99
CA VAL A 45 -6.02 8.12 -17.24
C VAL A 45 -6.48 7.37 -15.99
N ALA A 46 -5.58 6.72 -15.26
CA ALA A 46 -5.90 6.02 -14.02
C ALA A 46 -6.38 7.00 -12.93
N THR A 47 -5.82 8.20 -12.86
CA THR A 47 -6.27 9.28 -11.96
C THR A 47 -7.69 9.73 -12.29
N ASP A 48 -8.02 9.91 -13.56
CA ASP A 48 -9.37 10.29 -14.00
C ASP A 48 -10.40 9.21 -13.66
N LEU A 49 -10.05 7.93 -13.89
CA LEU A 49 -10.89 6.79 -13.51
C LEU A 49 -11.19 6.75 -12.01
N LEU A 50 -10.17 7.04 -11.19
CA LEU A 50 -10.29 7.09 -9.75
C LEU A 50 -11.22 8.23 -9.32
N SER A 51 -11.02 9.43 -9.87
CA SER A 51 -11.85 10.60 -9.60
C SER A 51 -13.30 10.35 -9.98
N ALA A 52 -13.57 9.85 -11.18
CA ALA A 52 -14.91 9.54 -11.67
C ALA A 52 -15.64 8.57 -10.74
N ALA A 53 -14.97 7.52 -10.26
CA ALA A 53 -15.58 6.53 -9.37
C ALA A 53 -15.96 7.13 -8.00
N PHE A 54 -15.11 7.96 -7.41
CA PHE A 54 -15.41 8.55 -6.10
C PHE A 54 -16.30 9.80 -6.16
N GLU A 55 -16.33 10.51 -7.28
CA GLU A 55 -17.31 11.57 -7.52
C GLU A 55 -18.72 11.02 -7.80
N GLY A 56 -18.82 9.76 -8.20
CA GLY A 56 -20.06 9.05 -8.40
C GLY A 56 -20.62 9.13 -9.81
N THR A 57 -19.78 9.47 -10.76
CA THR A 57 -20.07 9.38 -12.20
C THR A 57 -19.79 7.99 -12.75
N ASP A 58 -19.14 7.12 -11.95
CA ASP A 58 -18.74 5.79 -12.35
C ASP A 58 -18.80 4.78 -11.17
N ASP A 59 -18.70 3.46 -11.51
CA ASP A 59 -18.83 2.39 -10.53
C ASP A 59 -17.53 2.15 -9.74
N VAL A 60 -17.61 2.30 -8.41
CA VAL A 60 -16.48 2.08 -7.49
C VAL A 60 -16.13 0.62 -7.34
N VAL A 61 -17.07 -0.31 -7.56
CA VAL A 61 -16.84 -1.76 -7.38
C VAL A 61 -15.87 -2.29 -8.44
N THR A 62 -16.02 -1.86 -9.67
CA THR A 62 -15.17 -2.31 -10.80
C THR A 62 -13.89 -1.51 -10.95
N LEU A 63 -13.69 -0.44 -10.16
CA LEU A 63 -12.54 0.47 -10.27
C LEU A 63 -11.19 -0.25 -10.30
N GLY A 64 -10.99 -1.28 -9.48
CA GLY A 64 -9.71 -2.01 -9.44
C GLY A 64 -9.30 -2.59 -10.80
N ARG A 65 -10.23 -3.29 -11.47
CA ARG A 65 -9.98 -3.86 -12.81
C ARG A 65 -9.79 -2.78 -13.87
N ARG A 66 -10.48 -1.67 -13.75
CA ARG A 66 -10.35 -0.54 -14.69
C ARG A 66 -9.01 0.17 -14.53
N LEU A 67 -8.48 0.29 -13.32
CA LEU A 67 -7.13 0.79 -13.08
C LEU A 67 -6.07 -0.13 -13.70
N GLU A 68 -6.22 -1.46 -13.57
CA GLU A 68 -5.32 -2.43 -14.22
C GLU A 68 -5.36 -2.29 -15.74
N ALA A 69 -6.54 -2.14 -16.32
CA ALA A 69 -6.68 -1.91 -17.76
C ALA A 69 -6.10 -0.56 -18.20
N GLY A 70 -6.34 0.52 -17.44
CA GLY A 70 -5.82 1.86 -17.75
C GLY A 70 -4.30 1.94 -17.67
N LEU A 71 -3.68 1.25 -16.71
CA LEU A 71 -2.24 1.18 -16.56
C LEU A 71 -1.60 0.11 -17.46
N ASP A 72 -2.38 -0.73 -18.12
CA ASP A 72 -1.94 -1.86 -18.95
C ASP A 72 -0.95 -2.78 -18.21
N ALA A 73 -1.22 -2.99 -16.94
CA ALA A 73 -0.36 -3.78 -16.07
C ALA A 73 -1.16 -4.39 -14.91
N GLY A 74 -0.87 -5.63 -14.61
CA GLY A 74 -1.39 -6.26 -13.39
C GLY A 74 -0.92 -5.53 -12.14
N ARG A 75 -1.77 -5.51 -11.13
CA ARG A 75 -1.61 -4.74 -9.90
C ARG A 75 -0.26 -4.91 -9.20
N ASP A 76 0.27 -6.15 -9.21
CA ASP A 76 1.52 -6.47 -8.52
C ASP A 76 2.76 -5.91 -9.23
N ALA A 77 2.62 -5.56 -10.50
CA ALA A 77 3.69 -4.99 -11.32
C ALA A 77 3.75 -3.44 -11.25
N TRP A 78 2.82 -2.78 -10.56
CA TRP A 78 2.79 -1.31 -10.51
C TRP A 78 3.98 -0.75 -9.71
N PRO A 79 4.86 0.05 -10.34
CA PRO A 79 6.04 0.61 -9.70
C PRO A 79 5.71 1.81 -8.80
N LEU A 80 6.60 2.13 -7.85
CA LEU A 80 6.42 3.28 -6.94
C LEU A 80 6.11 4.60 -7.66
N PRO A 81 6.78 4.96 -8.77
CA PRO A 81 6.48 6.20 -9.50
C PRO A 81 5.05 6.27 -10.07
N ALA A 82 4.39 5.13 -10.28
CA ALA A 82 2.99 5.09 -10.72
C ALA A 82 2.01 5.11 -9.54
N VAL A 83 2.29 4.35 -8.46
CA VAL A 83 1.34 4.21 -7.36
C VAL A 83 1.26 5.43 -6.46
N ARG A 84 2.35 6.19 -6.28
CA ARG A 84 2.35 7.37 -5.41
C ARG A 84 1.50 8.53 -5.94
N PRO A 85 1.57 8.91 -7.22
CA PRO A 85 0.62 9.87 -7.80
C PRO A 85 -0.84 9.43 -7.68
N LEU A 86 -1.12 8.13 -7.84
CA LEU A 86 -2.48 7.60 -7.66
C LEU A 86 -2.94 7.68 -6.20
N TRP A 87 -2.05 7.46 -5.24
CA TRP A 87 -2.36 7.67 -3.83
C TRP A 87 -2.67 9.12 -3.52
N ASP A 88 -1.87 10.05 -4.04
CA ASP A 88 -2.09 11.48 -3.87
C ASP A 88 -3.41 11.93 -4.50
N ALA A 89 -3.80 11.34 -5.64
CA ALA A 89 -5.08 11.56 -6.28
C ALA A 89 -6.27 10.92 -5.53
N LEU A 90 -6.06 9.82 -4.81
CA LEU A 90 -7.07 9.17 -3.98
C LEU A 90 -7.37 9.97 -2.71
N TRP A 91 -6.36 10.63 -2.15
CA TRP A 91 -6.46 11.28 -0.85
C TRP A 91 -7.61 12.28 -0.71
N PRO A 92 -7.90 13.18 -1.67
CA PRO A 92 -9.02 14.12 -1.59
C PRO A 92 -10.39 13.47 -1.40
N PHE A 93 -10.51 12.20 -1.75
CA PHE A 93 -11.75 11.43 -1.62
C PHE A 93 -11.88 10.66 -0.29
N GLU A 94 -11.02 10.93 0.70
CA GLU A 94 -11.07 10.30 2.02
C GLU A 94 -12.48 10.39 2.63
N THR A 95 -13.10 11.55 2.62
CA THR A 95 -14.44 11.78 3.15
C THR A 95 -15.55 11.08 2.37
N LYS A 96 -15.31 10.72 1.10
CA LYS A 96 -16.28 10.02 0.27
C LYS A 96 -16.46 8.54 0.63
N ARG A 97 -15.56 7.97 1.42
CA ARG A 97 -15.67 6.58 1.92
C ARG A 97 -16.93 6.34 2.75
N VAL A 98 -17.51 7.38 3.37
CA VAL A 98 -18.75 7.28 4.15
C VAL A 98 -19.99 7.03 3.29
N ARG A 99 -19.91 7.24 1.98
CA ARG A 99 -21.05 7.23 1.07
C ARG A 99 -21.76 5.87 0.99
N SER A 100 -20.99 4.79 1.01
CA SER A 100 -21.51 3.42 1.08
C SER A 100 -20.42 2.44 1.54
N PRO A 101 -20.79 1.21 1.94
CA PRO A 101 -19.83 0.16 2.25
C PRO A 101 -18.83 -0.08 1.11
N ASP A 102 -19.28 -0.08 -0.15
CA ASP A 102 -18.42 -0.31 -1.31
C ASP A 102 -17.38 0.81 -1.50
N HIS A 103 -17.76 2.07 -1.24
CA HIS A 103 -16.83 3.20 -1.26
C HIS A 103 -15.76 3.05 -0.17
N GLU A 104 -16.14 2.70 1.06
CA GLU A 104 -15.19 2.49 2.14
C GLU A 104 -14.25 1.32 1.84
N ILE A 105 -14.79 0.17 1.43
CA ILE A 105 -14.02 -1.01 1.05
C ILE A 105 -13.00 -0.66 -0.03
N ARG A 106 -13.43 0.02 -1.08
CA ARG A 106 -12.57 0.36 -2.20
C ARG A 106 -11.51 1.38 -1.80
N TRP A 107 -11.88 2.41 -1.03
CA TRP A 107 -10.94 3.41 -0.56
C TRP A 107 -9.85 2.79 0.32
N LEU A 108 -10.22 1.98 1.34
CA LEU A 108 -9.28 1.29 2.22
C LEU A 108 -8.36 0.36 1.44
N ASN A 109 -8.92 -0.41 0.50
CA ASN A 109 -8.16 -1.31 -0.35
C ASN A 109 -7.10 -0.57 -1.16
N LEU A 110 -7.48 0.53 -1.83
CA LEU A 110 -6.57 1.34 -2.64
C LEU A 110 -5.58 2.12 -1.77
N ALA A 111 -6.01 2.74 -0.68
CA ALA A 111 -5.14 3.52 0.21
C ALA A 111 -3.97 2.66 0.73
N GLY A 112 -4.27 1.44 1.20
CA GLY A 112 -3.23 0.52 1.64
C GLY A 112 -2.36 -0.02 0.51
N PHE A 113 -2.97 -0.33 -0.65
CA PHE A 113 -2.26 -0.88 -1.78
C PHE A 113 -1.30 0.12 -2.43
N LEU A 114 -1.77 1.33 -2.68
CA LEU A 114 -0.99 2.38 -3.35
C LEU A 114 0.11 2.96 -2.45
N LEU A 115 0.01 2.80 -1.12
CA LEU A 115 1.02 3.27 -0.17
C LEU A 115 1.99 2.18 0.28
N ARG A 116 1.74 0.90 -0.05
CA ARG A 116 2.65 -0.20 0.33
C ARG A 116 4.08 0.02 -0.18
N PRO A 117 5.10 -0.33 0.55
CA PRO A 117 5.14 -0.87 1.91
C PRO A 117 5.09 0.21 3.01
N GLY A 118 4.77 1.46 2.70
CA GLY A 118 4.73 2.61 3.58
C GLY A 118 6.03 3.42 3.58
N PHE A 119 6.98 3.05 2.73
CA PHE A 119 8.27 3.73 2.56
C PHE A 119 8.79 3.52 1.13
N GLY A 120 9.81 4.30 0.73
CA GLY A 120 10.49 4.16 -0.56
C GLY A 120 10.37 5.40 -1.45
N ASP A 121 9.49 6.34 -1.11
CA ASP A 121 9.35 7.64 -1.74
C ASP A 121 9.54 8.76 -0.70
N PRO A 122 10.20 9.88 -1.02
CA PRO A 122 10.46 10.96 -0.07
C PRO A 122 9.21 11.53 0.61
N GLY A 123 8.04 11.43 -0.03
CA GLY A 123 6.76 11.90 0.52
C GLY A 123 6.03 10.90 1.41
N ASP A 124 6.54 9.68 1.58
CA ASP A 124 5.81 8.61 2.26
C ASP A 124 5.58 8.87 3.75
N GLU A 125 6.52 9.49 4.44
CA GLU A 125 6.33 9.89 5.84
C GLU A 125 5.12 10.81 6.02
N LEU A 126 4.95 11.79 5.12
CA LEU A 126 3.79 12.68 5.13
C LEU A 126 2.49 11.92 4.81
N ARG A 127 2.52 11.01 3.83
CA ARG A 127 1.36 10.19 3.46
C ARG A 127 0.94 9.27 4.61
N ILE A 128 1.89 8.62 5.26
CA ILE A 128 1.64 7.81 6.47
C ILE A 128 1.04 8.67 7.59
N GLY A 129 1.60 9.84 7.87
CA GLY A 129 1.09 10.75 8.88
C GLY A 129 -0.35 11.23 8.62
N ARG A 130 -0.72 11.43 7.34
CA ARG A 130 -2.12 11.73 6.94
C ARG A 130 -3.02 10.53 7.17
N LEU A 131 -2.61 9.36 6.68
CA LEU A 131 -3.39 8.12 6.79
C LEU A 131 -3.58 7.68 8.24
N TRP A 132 -2.56 7.86 9.08
CA TRP A 132 -2.64 7.58 10.51
C TRP A 132 -3.82 8.28 11.18
N ARG A 133 -4.05 9.55 10.87
CA ARG A 133 -5.19 10.30 11.43
C ARG A 133 -6.54 9.71 11.05
N VAL A 134 -6.66 9.15 9.86
CA VAL A 134 -7.88 8.44 9.43
C VAL A 134 -8.01 7.11 10.15
N LEU A 135 -6.91 6.38 10.29
CA LEU A 135 -6.89 5.06 10.91
C LEU A 135 -7.10 5.08 12.43
N THR A 136 -6.91 6.23 13.09
CA THR A 136 -7.28 6.41 14.50
C THR A 136 -8.77 6.74 14.68
N THR A 137 -9.52 6.93 13.59
CA THR A 137 -10.98 7.05 13.60
C THR A 137 -11.62 5.69 13.36
N GLU A 138 -12.89 5.56 13.71
CA GLU A 138 -13.64 4.32 13.48
C GLU A 138 -13.98 4.10 12.00
N LEU A 139 -14.20 2.84 11.64
CA LEU A 139 -14.81 2.48 10.36
C LEU A 139 -16.17 3.15 10.22
N GLN A 140 -16.49 3.65 9.03
CA GLN A 140 -17.79 4.25 8.74
C GLN A 140 -18.89 3.18 8.56
N HIS A 141 -18.50 2.00 8.06
CA HIS A 141 -19.38 0.86 7.86
C HIS A 141 -18.91 -0.40 8.62
N PRO A 142 -18.88 -0.38 9.97
CA PRO A 142 -18.27 -1.45 10.77
C PRO A 142 -19.04 -2.79 10.69
N ARG A 143 -20.29 -2.78 10.22
CA ARG A 143 -21.09 -4.00 9.98
C ARG A 143 -20.69 -4.72 8.70
N ALA A 144 -20.04 -4.04 7.76
CA ALA A 144 -19.55 -4.65 6.52
C ALA A 144 -18.30 -5.48 6.82
N ILE A 145 -18.40 -6.80 6.70
CA ILE A 145 -17.29 -7.73 6.98
C ILE A 145 -16.07 -7.39 6.11
N GLN A 146 -16.31 -7.08 4.84
CA GLN A 146 -15.25 -6.74 3.91
C GLN A 146 -14.54 -5.41 4.26
N ALA A 147 -15.26 -4.41 4.79
CA ALA A 147 -14.66 -3.16 5.25
C ALA A 147 -13.69 -3.42 6.41
N ARG A 148 -14.07 -4.29 7.36
CA ARG A 148 -13.17 -4.71 8.46
C ARG A 148 -11.94 -5.46 7.94
N ALA A 149 -12.12 -6.33 6.95
CA ALA A 149 -11.01 -7.06 6.33
C ALA A 149 -10.03 -6.11 5.63
N GLU A 150 -10.53 -5.14 4.85
CA GLU A 150 -9.69 -4.17 4.17
C GLU A 150 -9.01 -3.19 5.15
N TRP A 151 -9.63 -2.86 6.28
CA TRP A 151 -9.00 -2.11 7.35
C TRP A 151 -7.73 -2.81 7.86
N TRP A 152 -7.81 -4.10 8.19
CA TRP A 152 -6.65 -4.88 8.62
C TRP A 152 -5.61 -5.08 7.50
N ASN A 153 -6.06 -5.26 6.27
CA ASN A 153 -5.18 -5.37 5.11
C ASN A 153 -4.40 -4.07 4.88
N LEU A 154 -5.04 -2.92 5.07
CA LEU A 154 -4.38 -1.63 4.96
C LEU A 154 -3.26 -1.52 5.98
N TRP A 155 -3.51 -1.79 7.28
CA TRP A 155 -2.49 -1.79 8.33
C TRP A 155 -1.30 -2.69 7.99
N LYS A 156 -1.56 -3.92 7.56
CA LYS A 156 -0.51 -4.87 7.15
C LYS A 156 0.34 -4.34 6.01
N ARG A 157 -0.29 -3.68 5.03
CA ARG A 157 0.40 -3.19 3.83
C ARG A 157 1.32 -2.01 4.10
N ILE A 158 1.00 -1.17 5.07
CA ILE A 158 1.77 0.03 5.39
C ILE A 158 2.66 -0.12 6.63
N ALA A 159 2.65 -1.28 7.28
CA ALA A 159 3.33 -1.51 8.56
C ALA A 159 4.82 -1.13 8.54
N GLY A 160 5.49 -1.31 7.40
CA GLY A 160 6.89 -0.95 7.25
C GLY A 160 7.19 0.55 7.34
N GLY A 161 6.19 1.40 7.07
CA GLY A 161 6.32 2.87 7.16
C GLY A 161 5.89 3.44 8.51
N LEU A 162 5.29 2.63 9.38
CA LEU A 162 4.85 3.07 10.71
C LEU A 162 6.05 3.22 11.66
N SER A 163 6.04 4.26 12.47
CA SER A 163 7.00 4.43 13.56
C SER A 163 6.81 3.35 14.64
N ALA A 164 7.84 3.12 15.47
CA ALA A 164 7.76 2.14 16.56
C ALA A 164 6.58 2.42 17.52
N VAL A 165 6.25 3.67 17.78
CA VAL A 165 5.09 4.06 18.60
C VAL A 165 3.78 3.71 17.91
N GLN A 166 3.67 3.93 16.60
CA GLN A 166 2.48 3.60 15.83
C GLN A 166 2.25 2.09 15.68
N GLN A 167 3.32 1.28 15.72
CA GLN A 167 3.21 -0.18 15.64
C GLN A 167 2.74 -0.83 16.95
N GLN A 168 2.71 -0.08 18.07
CA GLN A 168 2.27 -0.56 19.39
C GLN A 168 0.77 -0.34 19.64
N HIS A 169 0.10 0.39 18.77
CA HIS A 169 -1.35 0.65 18.80
C HIS A 169 -2.13 -0.34 17.94
#